data_9eb2ef52149ccd51d744b54009910552
#
_entry.id   9eb2ef52149ccd51d744b54009910552
#
_cell.length_a   1.000
_cell.length_b   1.000
_cell.length_c   1.000
_cell.angle_alpha   90.00
_cell.angle_beta   90.00
_cell.angle_gamma   90.00
#
_symmetry.space_group_name_H-M   'P 1'
#
loop_
_entity.id
_entity.type
_entity.pdbx_description
1 polymer ?
#
loop_
_entity_poly.entity_id
_entity_poly.type
_entity_poly.pdbx_seq_one_letter_code
_entity_poly.pdbx_strand_id
1 'polypeptide(L)'
;LGDVYKRQVLLVAAHFIAPKGKRHLVRWGASLAWVLALVTMVNMVCYGPLYTNLSVVLNGGGTVSDEAKAASNEVIKKVGEEGMVLVKNNGLLPLSSDVDSMNVFGWASTNPIYGGTGSGSADTSSVVSILQSLSDAGYKTNESLTKMYTDYRADRPAATILGGDGSFDITLPEPTADYYTDDVMGEAESFSDVAMVVISRGGGEGYDLPTDMNSVIHGTYNVADEVSVNPANYAYTNISYTNNGDYDDFDAGESYLELSNTEEAMLDKVCSEFSKVIVVINANNPMELDWVDNYDSIGAVILAPGTGQTGMAALGEIINGSVNPSGKTVDTYVKDLTQTPYYNNIGAFAYN
;
A
#
# COMPACT_ATOMS: atom_id res chain seq x y z
N LEU A 1 36.04 26.12 17.91
CA LEU A 1 37.24 26.97 18.09
C LEU A 1 36.93 28.21 18.93
N GLY A 2 35.88 28.98 18.65
CA GLY A 2 35.50 30.20 19.37
C GLY A 2 35.31 30.03 20.89
N ASP A 3 34.81 28.92 21.37
CA ASP A 3 34.51 28.70 22.78
C ASP A 3 35.75 28.29 23.60
N VAL A 4 36.74 27.69 22.98
CA VAL A 4 38.03 27.41 23.60
C VAL A 4 38.75 28.73 23.94
N TYR A 5 38.72 29.71 23.03
CA TYR A 5 39.27 31.04 23.25
C TYR A 5 38.52 31.82 24.31
N LYS A 6 37.18 31.75 24.35
CA LYS A 6 36.36 32.39 25.41
C LYS A 6 36.69 31.83 26.79
N ARG A 7 36.91 30.53 26.91
CA ARG A 7 37.36 29.91 28.17
C ARG A 7 38.72 30.40 28.60
N GLN A 8 39.65 30.44 27.66
CA GLN A 8 41.00 30.95 27.97
C GLN A 8 40.95 32.41 28.43
N VAL A 9 40.19 33.26 27.74
CA VAL A 9 39.97 34.64 28.13
C VAL A 9 39.34 34.76 29.53
N LEU A 10 38.29 33.96 29.83
CA LEU A 10 37.68 33.97 31.16
C LEU A 10 38.62 33.51 32.27
N LEU A 11 39.45 32.48 32.04
CA LEU A 11 40.42 32.00 33.01
C LEU A 11 41.53 33.01 33.23
N VAL A 12 41.95 33.69 32.18
CA VAL A 12 42.95 34.77 32.24
C VAL A 12 42.35 35.99 32.97
N ALA A 13 41.14 36.39 32.60
CA ALA A 13 40.43 37.49 33.28
C ALA A 13 40.21 37.21 34.76
N ALA A 14 39.80 35.99 35.11
CA ALA A 14 39.64 35.56 36.51
C ALA A 14 40.98 35.62 37.30
N HIS A 15 42.12 35.42 36.62
CA HIS A 15 43.42 35.52 37.24
C HIS A 15 43.77 36.96 37.67
N PHE A 16 43.34 37.95 36.89
CA PHE A 16 43.64 39.34 37.16
C PHE A 16 42.59 40.01 38.08
N ILE A 17 41.32 39.64 37.96
CA ILE A 17 40.22 40.28 38.65
C ILE A 17 40.03 39.69 40.07
N ALA A 18 40.30 38.41 40.31
CA ALA A 18 40.08 37.76 41.60
C ALA A 18 41.20 38.12 42.62
N PRO A 19 40.84 38.43 43.87
CA PRO A 19 41.81 38.60 44.96
C PRO A 19 42.74 37.39 45.07
N LYS A 20 44.05 37.62 45.37
CA LYS A 20 45.07 36.56 45.33
C LYS A 20 44.65 35.29 46.08
N GLY A 21 44.03 35.44 47.27
CA GLY A 21 43.58 34.29 48.08
C GLY A 21 42.35 33.52 47.53
N LYS A 22 41.60 34.11 46.57
CA LYS A 22 40.39 33.47 46.01
C LYS A 22 40.59 32.96 44.57
N ARG A 23 41.73 33.20 43.97
CA ARG A 23 42.03 32.81 42.56
C ARG A 23 41.87 31.31 42.32
N HIS A 24 42.25 30.50 43.28
CA HIS A 24 42.10 29.04 43.19
C HIS A 24 40.62 28.63 43.14
N LEU A 25 39.78 29.22 44.01
CA LEU A 25 38.34 28.94 44.03
C LEU A 25 37.65 29.35 42.70
N VAL A 26 37.98 30.51 42.17
CA VAL A 26 37.43 30.99 40.91
C VAL A 26 37.84 30.12 39.71
N ARG A 27 39.10 29.64 39.70
CA ARG A 27 39.55 28.70 38.67
C ARG A 27 38.84 27.36 38.74
N TRP A 28 38.69 26.78 39.92
CA TRP A 28 37.95 25.54 40.11
C TRP A 28 36.46 25.66 39.79
N GLY A 29 35.82 26.77 40.19
CA GLY A 29 34.43 27.07 39.85
C GLY A 29 34.18 27.21 38.34
N ALA A 30 35.07 27.95 37.68
CA ALA A 30 35.00 28.12 36.22
C ALA A 30 35.24 26.79 35.47
N SER A 31 36.18 25.96 35.96
CA SER A 31 36.44 24.65 35.36
C SER A 31 35.27 23.70 35.55
N LEU A 32 34.66 23.65 36.74
CA LEU A 32 33.48 22.83 37.04
C LEU A 32 32.28 23.29 36.17
N ALA A 33 32.02 24.59 36.10
CA ALA A 33 30.92 25.11 35.28
C ALA A 33 31.11 24.75 33.79
N TRP A 34 32.34 24.77 33.29
CA TRP A 34 32.62 24.35 31.93
C TRP A 34 32.43 22.85 31.70
N VAL A 35 32.87 22.00 32.64
CA VAL A 35 32.63 20.55 32.57
C VAL A 35 31.13 20.24 32.58
N LEU A 36 30.38 20.93 33.48
CA LEU A 36 28.91 20.76 33.50
C LEU A 36 28.26 21.19 32.19
N ALA A 37 28.69 22.31 31.61
CA ALA A 37 28.20 22.78 30.31
C ALA A 37 28.51 21.76 29.19
N LEU A 38 29.73 21.21 29.20
CA LEU A 38 30.13 20.18 28.23
C LEU A 38 29.29 18.91 28.38
N VAL A 39 29.12 18.42 29.62
CA VAL A 39 28.30 17.24 29.90
C VAL A 39 26.87 17.48 29.48
N THR A 40 26.31 18.65 29.78
CA THR A 40 24.93 19.01 29.34
C THR A 40 24.83 19.03 27.81
N MET A 41 25.79 19.63 27.12
CA MET A 41 25.80 19.67 25.66
C MET A 41 25.90 18.27 25.07
N VAL A 42 26.78 17.40 25.58
CA VAL A 42 26.89 15.99 25.15
C VAL A 42 25.57 15.24 25.37
N ASN A 43 24.93 15.44 26.53
CA ASN A 43 23.63 14.83 26.78
C ASN A 43 22.54 15.34 25.83
N MET A 44 22.51 16.63 25.52
CA MET A 44 21.56 17.18 24.53
C MET A 44 21.78 16.62 23.13
N VAL A 45 23.04 16.35 22.75
CA VAL A 45 23.38 15.74 21.47
C VAL A 45 23.07 14.23 21.45
N CYS A 46 23.43 13.50 22.51
CA CYS A 46 23.34 12.03 22.51
C CYS A 46 21.97 11.49 22.95
N TYR A 47 21.20 12.23 23.75
CA TYR A 47 19.92 11.80 24.32
C TYR A 47 18.82 12.86 24.25
N GLY A 48 19.11 14.04 23.73
CA GLY A 48 18.18 15.17 23.67
C GLY A 48 17.63 15.42 22.25
N PRO A 49 16.96 16.55 22.05
CA PRO A 49 16.27 16.89 20.81
C PRO A 49 17.16 16.98 19.57
N LEU A 50 18.48 17.11 19.73
CA LEU A 50 19.41 17.14 18.61
C LEU A 50 19.87 15.74 18.15
N TYR A 51 19.60 14.69 18.93
CA TYR A 51 20.02 13.33 18.62
C TYR A 51 19.45 12.83 17.29
N THR A 52 18.13 12.98 17.11
CA THR A 52 17.44 12.51 15.89
C THR A 52 18.01 13.18 14.64
N ASN A 53 18.16 14.51 14.66
CA ASN A 53 18.66 15.25 13.52
C ASN A 53 20.13 14.91 13.20
N LEU A 54 20.97 14.80 14.23
CA LEU A 54 22.37 14.41 14.05
C LEU A 54 22.49 12.93 13.63
N SER A 55 21.67 12.03 14.19
CA SER A 55 21.65 10.63 13.81
C SER A 55 21.27 10.47 12.34
N VAL A 56 20.25 11.17 11.86
CA VAL A 56 19.84 11.15 10.43
C VAL A 56 20.97 11.67 9.53
N VAL A 57 21.60 12.78 9.91
CA VAL A 57 22.69 13.36 9.10
C VAL A 57 23.96 12.49 9.10
N LEU A 58 24.29 11.88 10.22
CA LEU A 58 25.52 11.08 10.36
C LEU A 58 25.35 9.62 9.90
N ASN A 59 24.12 9.06 10.03
CA ASN A 59 23.84 7.67 9.70
C ASN A 59 22.97 7.51 8.43
N GLY A 60 22.54 8.60 7.83
CA GLY A 60 21.64 8.61 6.66
C GLY A 60 22.22 8.04 5.36
N GLY A 61 23.35 7.38 5.41
CA GLY A 61 23.97 6.70 4.27
C GLY A 61 24.39 5.27 4.56
N GLY A 62 23.84 4.66 5.59
CA GLY A 62 24.11 3.25 5.89
C GLY A 62 23.55 2.33 4.82
N THR A 63 24.35 1.39 4.31
CA THR A 63 23.89 0.30 3.47
C THR A 63 23.45 -0.86 4.35
N VAL A 64 22.25 -1.40 4.08
CA VAL A 64 21.80 -2.65 4.70
C VAL A 64 22.58 -3.80 4.07
N SER A 65 23.15 -4.69 4.86
CA SER A 65 23.87 -5.85 4.33
C SER A 65 22.92 -6.84 3.63
N ASP A 66 23.45 -7.64 2.70
CA ASP A 66 22.64 -8.61 1.96
C ASP A 66 22.06 -9.68 2.90
N GLU A 67 22.78 -10.06 3.97
CA GLU A 67 22.27 -10.97 5.00
C GLU A 67 21.08 -10.37 5.76
N ALA A 68 21.15 -9.08 6.08
CA ALA A 68 20.05 -8.40 6.77
C ALA A 68 18.83 -8.26 5.86
N LYS A 69 19.04 -7.98 4.57
CA LYS A 69 17.95 -7.97 3.57
C LYS A 69 17.32 -9.34 3.43
N ALA A 70 18.11 -10.39 3.29
CA ALA A 70 17.61 -11.75 3.19
C ALA A 70 16.79 -12.15 4.43
N ALA A 71 17.30 -11.87 5.62
CA ALA A 71 16.58 -12.13 6.86
C ALA A 71 15.27 -11.32 6.96
N SER A 72 15.26 -10.07 6.51
CA SER A 72 14.06 -9.25 6.44
C SER A 72 13.02 -9.83 5.46
N ASN A 73 13.46 -10.26 4.29
CA ASN A 73 12.59 -10.84 3.26
C ASN A 73 11.90 -12.13 3.75
N GLU A 74 12.62 -12.97 4.48
CA GLU A 74 12.03 -14.15 5.13
C GLU A 74 10.96 -13.79 6.17
N VAL A 75 11.19 -12.74 6.94
CA VAL A 75 10.18 -12.24 7.90
C VAL A 75 8.97 -11.66 7.17
N ILE A 76 9.19 -10.87 6.12
CA ILE A 76 8.10 -10.28 5.31
C ILE A 76 7.25 -11.40 4.66
N LYS A 77 7.89 -12.44 4.14
CA LYS A 77 7.19 -13.62 3.60
C LYS A 77 6.31 -14.27 4.66
N LYS A 78 6.84 -14.52 5.87
CA LYS A 78 6.06 -15.07 6.98
C LYS A 78 4.89 -14.18 7.39
N VAL A 79 5.07 -12.87 7.35
CA VAL A 79 3.97 -11.92 7.59
C VAL A 79 2.89 -12.09 6.51
N GLY A 80 3.26 -12.32 5.26
CA GLY A 80 2.32 -12.65 4.18
C GLY A 80 1.58 -13.97 4.43
N GLU A 81 2.31 -15.03 4.81
CA GLU A 81 1.76 -16.36 5.15
C GLU A 81 0.72 -16.32 6.26
N GLU A 82 0.97 -15.50 7.30
CA GLU A 82 0.10 -15.36 8.46
C GLU A 82 -0.95 -14.24 8.31
N GLY A 83 -0.69 -13.25 7.46
CA GLY A 83 -1.50 -12.02 7.34
C GLY A 83 -2.54 -12.06 6.24
N MET A 84 -2.37 -12.85 5.19
CA MET A 84 -3.42 -13.04 4.19
C MET A 84 -4.64 -13.72 4.82
N VAL A 85 -5.84 -13.32 4.37
CA VAL A 85 -7.09 -13.80 4.96
C VAL A 85 -7.89 -14.56 3.92
N LEU A 86 -8.17 -15.83 4.17
CA LEU A 86 -9.10 -16.64 3.37
C LEU A 86 -10.52 -16.42 3.90
N VAL A 87 -11.28 -15.50 3.28
CA VAL A 87 -12.62 -15.11 3.74
C VAL A 87 -13.73 -15.99 3.20
N LYS A 88 -13.51 -16.66 2.05
CA LYS A 88 -14.42 -17.66 1.46
C LYS A 88 -13.61 -18.83 0.95
N ASN A 89 -14.06 -20.05 1.25
CA ASN A 89 -13.54 -21.27 0.63
C ASN A 89 -14.60 -22.37 0.66
N ASN A 90 -15.15 -22.67 -0.50
CA ASN A 90 -16.16 -23.73 -0.67
C ASN A 90 -15.51 -25.11 -0.92
N GLY A 91 -14.25 -25.27 -0.50
CA GLY A 91 -13.46 -26.49 -0.73
C GLY A 91 -12.66 -26.47 -2.04
N LEU A 92 -12.55 -25.29 -2.72
CA LEU A 92 -11.72 -25.13 -3.91
C LEU A 92 -10.24 -25.13 -3.53
N LEU A 93 -9.87 -24.47 -2.44
CA LEU A 93 -8.50 -24.42 -1.94
C LEU A 93 -8.27 -25.42 -0.79
N PRO A 94 -7.07 -26.05 -0.71
CA PRO A 94 -6.01 -25.95 -1.69
C PRO A 94 -6.39 -26.57 -3.03
N LEU A 95 -5.84 -26.06 -4.12
CA LEU A 95 -6.05 -26.67 -5.43
C LEU A 95 -5.51 -28.11 -5.43
N SER A 96 -6.18 -28.98 -6.18
CA SER A 96 -5.75 -30.36 -6.36
C SER A 96 -4.36 -30.40 -7.02
N SER A 97 -3.54 -31.38 -6.64
CA SER A 97 -2.16 -31.54 -7.13
C SER A 97 -2.05 -31.87 -8.63
N ASP A 98 -3.15 -32.16 -9.30
CA ASP A 98 -3.22 -32.33 -10.76
C ASP A 98 -3.43 -31.02 -11.52
N VAL A 99 -3.73 -29.91 -10.83
CA VAL A 99 -3.80 -28.57 -11.40
C VAL A 99 -2.40 -27.98 -11.44
N ASP A 100 -1.87 -27.74 -12.65
CA ASP A 100 -0.52 -27.17 -12.89
C ASP A 100 -0.57 -25.83 -13.63
N SER A 101 -1.76 -25.31 -13.91
CA SER A 101 -1.96 -24.10 -14.69
C SER A 101 -3.20 -23.32 -14.22
N MET A 102 -3.21 -22.02 -14.44
CA MET A 102 -4.38 -21.17 -14.20
C MET A 102 -4.37 -19.91 -15.08
N ASN A 103 -5.55 -19.42 -15.38
CA ASN A 103 -5.73 -18.11 -16.00
C ASN A 103 -5.76 -17.04 -14.91
N VAL A 104 -5.07 -15.90 -15.14
CA VAL A 104 -5.07 -14.79 -14.17
C VAL A 104 -5.65 -13.57 -14.86
N PHE A 105 -6.83 -13.18 -14.44
CA PHE A 105 -7.60 -12.03 -14.93
C PHE A 105 -7.47 -10.82 -14.00
N GLY A 106 -7.85 -9.67 -14.52
CA GLY A 106 -7.81 -8.38 -13.83
C GLY A 106 -6.50 -7.63 -14.04
N TRP A 107 -6.60 -6.32 -14.24
CA TRP A 107 -5.44 -5.45 -14.47
C TRP A 107 -4.38 -5.56 -13.38
N ALA A 108 -4.82 -5.76 -12.15
CA ALA A 108 -3.94 -5.87 -10.99
C ALA A 108 -3.11 -7.16 -10.98
N SER A 109 -3.41 -8.15 -11.82
CA SER A 109 -2.56 -9.33 -11.99
C SER A 109 -1.14 -8.98 -12.42
N THR A 110 -1.00 -7.91 -13.22
CA THR A 110 0.28 -7.40 -13.72
C THR A 110 0.79 -6.16 -12.98
N ASN A 111 -0.03 -5.55 -12.12
CA ASN A 111 0.31 -4.34 -11.37
C ASN A 111 -0.33 -4.29 -9.98
N PRO A 112 -0.06 -5.26 -9.11
CA PRO A 112 -0.63 -5.28 -7.78
C PRO A 112 -0.07 -4.16 -6.90
N ILE A 113 -0.80 -3.84 -5.83
CA ILE A 113 -0.40 -2.89 -4.81
C ILE A 113 0.43 -3.60 -3.75
N TYR A 114 1.64 -3.12 -3.52
CA TYR A 114 2.57 -3.69 -2.55
C TYR A 114 2.62 -2.93 -1.22
N GLY A 115 2.16 -1.69 -1.19
CA GLY A 115 2.13 -0.85 0.00
C GLY A 115 1.13 0.28 -0.14
N GLY A 116 0.98 1.06 0.91
CA GLY A 116 0.15 2.27 0.90
C GLY A 116 0.91 3.50 0.39
N THR A 117 0.32 4.66 0.64
CA THR A 117 0.93 5.97 0.36
C THR A 117 1.78 6.46 1.52
N GLY A 118 2.56 7.49 1.30
CA GLY A 118 3.36 8.15 2.34
C GLY A 118 4.38 7.22 2.97
N SER A 119 4.44 7.19 4.29
CA SER A 119 5.36 6.34 5.05
C SER A 119 5.04 4.85 4.97
N GLY A 120 3.84 4.48 4.51
CA GLY A 120 3.43 3.11 4.24
C GLY A 120 3.83 2.59 2.85
N SER A 121 4.52 3.39 2.03
CA SER A 121 4.93 2.98 0.69
C SER A 121 5.97 1.85 0.72
N ALA A 122 5.91 0.96 -0.28
CA ALA A 122 6.89 -0.11 -0.48
C ALA A 122 7.90 0.25 -1.56
N ASP A 123 9.15 -0.17 -1.37
CA ASP A 123 10.14 -0.17 -2.46
C ASP A 123 9.81 -1.32 -3.42
N THR A 124 9.37 -0.96 -4.63
CA THR A 124 8.96 -1.91 -5.67
C THR A 124 10.08 -2.35 -6.59
N SER A 125 11.32 -1.94 -6.35
CA SER A 125 12.47 -2.30 -7.20
C SER A 125 12.82 -3.80 -7.21
N SER A 126 12.36 -4.56 -6.20
CA SER A 126 12.64 -5.99 -6.06
C SER A 126 11.49 -6.73 -5.36
N VAL A 127 10.30 -6.62 -5.93
CA VAL A 127 9.10 -7.27 -5.38
C VAL A 127 8.87 -8.66 -5.96
N VAL A 128 8.23 -9.52 -5.21
CA VAL A 128 7.63 -10.76 -5.73
C VAL A 128 6.24 -10.39 -6.27
N SER A 129 6.03 -10.60 -7.57
CA SER A 129 4.72 -10.36 -8.20
C SER A 129 3.75 -11.52 -7.94
N ILE A 130 2.46 -11.31 -8.22
CA ILE A 130 1.45 -12.38 -8.19
C ILE A 130 1.87 -13.52 -9.13
N LEU A 131 2.22 -13.20 -10.38
CA LEU A 131 2.63 -14.20 -11.37
C LEU A 131 3.89 -14.95 -10.95
N GLN A 132 4.87 -14.26 -10.33
CA GLN A 132 6.07 -14.91 -9.79
C GLN A 132 5.71 -15.84 -8.63
N SER A 133 4.85 -15.43 -7.72
CA SER A 133 4.38 -16.26 -6.61
C SER A 133 3.70 -17.55 -7.08
N LEU A 134 2.86 -17.45 -8.11
CA LEU A 134 2.22 -18.62 -8.72
C LEU A 134 3.22 -19.54 -9.40
N SER A 135 4.15 -18.96 -10.14
CA SER A 135 5.25 -19.73 -10.81
C SER A 135 6.12 -20.46 -9.79
N ASP A 136 6.50 -19.81 -8.69
CA ASP A 136 7.31 -20.41 -7.62
C ASP A 136 6.54 -21.53 -6.90
N ALA A 137 5.21 -21.44 -6.85
CA ALA A 137 4.34 -22.48 -6.31
C ALA A 137 4.06 -23.63 -7.29
N GLY A 138 4.59 -23.56 -8.53
CA GLY A 138 4.52 -24.62 -9.54
C GLY A 138 3.43 -24.45 -10.59
N TYR A 139 2.73 -23.31 -10.61
CA TYR A 139 1.67 -23.06 -11.58
C TYR A 139 2.18 -22.31 -12.82
N LYS A 140 1.73 -22.73 -13.98
CA LYS A 140 1.86 -21.97 -15.23
C LYS A 140 0.72 -20.97 -15.30
N THR A 141 1.00 -19.77 -15.74
CA THR A 141 -0.02 -18.73 -15.99
C THR A 141 -0.16 -18.48 -17.48
N ASN A 142 -1.36 -18.07 -17.92
CA ASN A 142 -1.65 -17.77 -19.31
C ASN A 142 -0.93 -16.50 -19.77
N GLU A 143 0.09 -16.67 -20.60
CA GLU A 143 0.93 -15.56 -21.10
C GLU A 143 0.15 -14.63 -22.04
N SER A 144 -0.85 -15.14 -22.78
CA SER A 144 -1.68 -14.31 -23.66
C SER A 144 -2.51 -13.30 -22.86
N LEU A 145 -3.10 -13.72 -21.73
CA LEU A 145 -3.80 -12.82 -20.82
C LEU A 145 -2.83 -11.81 -20.19
N THR A 146 -1.68 -12.28 -19.70
CA THR A 146 -0.65 -11.39 -19.14
C THR A 146 -0.24 -10.32 -20.16
N LYS A 147 -0.07 -10.72 -21.41
CA LYS A 147 0.27 -9.80 -22.50
C LYS A 147 -0.87 -8.81 -22.76
N MET A 148 -2.10 -9.27 -22.82
CA MET A 148 -3.29 -8.42 -23.03
C MET A 148 -3.35 -7.29 -21.99
N TYR A 149 -3.24 -7.62 -20.68
CA TYR A 149 -3.25 -6.63 -19.61
C TYR A 149 -2.05 -5.69 -19.66
N THR A 150 -0.87 -6.21 -19.97
CA THR A 150 0.35 -5.41 -20.08
C THR A 150 0.27 -4.42 -21.23
N ASP A 151 -0.19 -4.88 -22.40
CA ASP A 151 -0.34 -4.03 -23.59
C ASP A 151 -1.44 -2.98 -23.37
N TYR A 152 -2.59 -3.37 -22.82
CA TYR A 152 -3.69 -2.45 -22.52
C TYR A 152 -3.25 -1.32 -21.58
N ARG A 153 -2.41 -1.65 -20.60
CA ARG A 153 -1.92 -0.68 -19.62
C ARG A 153 -0.78 0.19 -20.13
N ALA A 154 -0.08 -0.21 -21.19
CA ALA A 154 1.13 0.47 -21.66
C ALA A 154 0.89 1.96 -21.97
N ASP A 155 -0.28 2.30 -22.49
CA ASP A 155 -0.67 3.66 -22.85
C ASP A 155 -1.57 4.35 -21.79
N ARG A 156 -1.71 3.73 -20.61
CA ARG A 156 -2.56 4.24 -19.52
C ARG A 156 -1.72 4.52 -18.29
N PRO A 157 -2.03 5.56 -17.51
CA PRO A 157 -1.33 5.83 -16.27
C PRO A 157 -1.50 4.64 -15.31
N ALA A 158 -0.43 4.29 -14.60
CA ALA A 158 -0.58 3.49 -13.39
C ALA A 158 -1.23 4.37 -12.33
N ALA A 159 -2.09 3.79 -11.49
CA ALA A 159 -2.65 4.51 -10.35
C ALA A 159 -1.50 5.16 -9.56
N THR A 160 -1.41 6.46 -9.62
CA THR A 160 -0.35 7.23 -8.97
C THR A 160 -0.94 7.83 -7.71
N ILE A 161 -0.72 7.16 -6.61
CA ILE A 161 -1.29 7.54 -5.33
C ILE A 161 -0.54 8.72 -4.67
N LEU A 162 0.48 9.29 -5.29
CA LEU A 162 1.15 10.53 -4.86
C LEU A 162 2.02 11.08 -6.00
N GLY A 163 1.46 11.96 -6.80
CA GLY A 163 2.28 12.84 -7.61
C GLY A 163 3.09 13.78 -6.72
N GLY A 164 4.30 14.14 -7.14
CA GLY A 164 5.13 15.12 -6.42
C GLY A 164 4.49 16.51 -6.31
N ASP A 165 3.37 16.74 -6.97
CA ASP A 165 2.55 17.95 -6.96
C ASP A 165 1.27 17.82 -6.09
N GLY A 166 1.10 16.67 -5.41
CA GLY A 166 -0.10 16.39 -4.61
C GLY A 166 -1.30 15.91 -5.43
N SER A 167 -1.10 15.53 -6.69
CA SER A 167 -2.16 14.96 -7.53
C SER A 167 -2.29 13.46 -7.28
N PHE A 168 -3.53 12.96 -7.43
CA PHE A 168 -3.88 11.55 -7.38
C PHE A 168 -4.53 11.15 -8.69
N ASP A 169 -3.96 10.18 -9.36
CA ASP A 169 -4.66 9.45 -10.41
C ASP A 169 -5.04 8.08 -9.86
N ILE A 170 -6.34 7.87 -9.69
CA ILE A 170 -6.90 6.64 -9.13
C ILE A 170 -7.53 5.75 -10.21
N THR A 171 -7.10 5.91 -11.44
CA THR A 171 -7.55 5.12 -12.58
C THR A 171 -7.35 3.64 -12.34
N LEU A 172 -8.38 2.86 -12.61
CA LEU A 172 -8.35 1.41 -12.67
C LEU A 172 -8.24 1.00 -14.14
N PRO A 173 -7.07 0.54 -14.62
CA PRO A 173 -6.89 0.25 -16.04
C PRO A 173 -7.39 -1.16 -16.40
N GLU A 174 -8.63 -1.49 -16.03
CA GLU A 174 -9.28 -2.72 -16.44
C GLU A 174 -9.75 -2.59 -17.90
N PRO A 175 -9.47 -3.59 -18.77
CA PRO A 175 -9.96 -3.60 -20.12
C PRO A 175 -11.50 -3.63 -20.18
N THR A 176 -12.05 -2.92 -21.14
CA THR A 176 -13.50 -2.96 -21.43
C THR A 176 -13.95 -4.33 -21.93
N ALA A 177 -15.24 -4.62 -21.82
CA ALA A 177 -15.84 -5.93 -22.14
C ALA A 177 -15.48 -6.47 -23.54
N ASP A 178 -15.20 -5.60 -24.52
CA ASP A 178 -14.83 -5.96 -25.88
C ASP A 178 -13.44 -6.62 -26.01
N TYR A 179 -12.61 -6.53 -24.98
CA TYR A 179 -11.33 -7.27 -24.89
C TYR A 179 -11.53 -8.76 -24.55
N TYR A 180 -12.62 -9.11 -23.90
CA TYR A 180 -12.94 -10.48 -23.49
C TYR A 180 -13.76 -11.20 -24.58
N THR A 181 -13.19 -11.24 -25.79
CA THR A 181 -13.78 -11.87 -26.96
C THR A 181 -13.91 -13.40 -26.76
N ASP A 182 -14.78 -14.03 -27.58
CA ASP A 182 -14.92 -15.50 -27.55
C ASP A 182 -13.59 -16.21 -27.87
N ASP A 183 -12.72 -15.61 -28.68
CA ASP A 183 -11.38 -16.14 -28.98
C ASP A 183 -10.47 -16.10 -27.74
N VAL A 184 -10.45 -14.98 -27.01
CA VAL A 184 -9.67 -14.82 -25.76
C VAL A 184 -10.16 -15.78 -24.69
N MET A 185 -11.47 -15.86 -24.50
CA MET A 185 -12.05 -16.74 -23.49
C MET A 185 -11.87 -18.22 -23.86
N GLY A 186 -12.08 -18.60 -25.12
CA GLY A 186 -11.87 -19.97 -25.59
C GLY A 186 -10.39 -20.41 -25.51
N GLU A 187 -9.43 -19.51 -25.73
CA GLU A 187 -8.01 -19.78 -25.46
C GLU A 187 -7.78 -20.00 -23.95
N ALA A 188 -8.37 -19.15 -23.11
CA ALA A 188 -8.23 -19.26 -21.66
C ALA A 188 -8.83 -20.58 -21.14
N GLU A 189 -10.03 -20.97 -21.57
CA GLU A 189 -10.64 -22.25 -21.20
C GLU A 189 -9.79 -23.45 -21.66
N SER A 190 -9.19 -23.35 -22.85
CA SER A 190 -8.30 -24.40 -23.37
C SER A 190 -7.00 -24.52 -22.58
N PHE A 191 -6.56 -23.43 -21.96
CA PHE A 191 -5.33 -23.37 -21.16
C PHE A 191 -5.51 -23.98 -19.78
N SER A 192 -6.58 -23.64 -19.06
CA SER A 192 -6.88 -24.16 -17.71
C SER A 192 -8.36 -23.97 -17.37
N ASP A 193 -8.91 -24.89 -16.58
CA ASP A 193 -10.26 -24.80 -16.02
C ASP A 193 -10.32 -23.96 -14.72
N VAL A 194 -9.19 -23.42 -14.28
CA VAL A 194 -9.09 -22.54 -13.10
C VAL A 194 -8.83 -21.12 -13.55
N ALA A 195 -9.64 -20.21 -13.04
CA ALA A 195 -9.46 -18.77 -13.18
C ALA A 195 -9.17 -18.13 -11.82
N MET A 196 -8.22 -17.19 -11.80
CA MET A 196 -8.00 -16.26 -10.71
C MET A 196 -8.35 -14.85 -11.20
N VAL A 197 -9.12 -14.12 -10.41
CA VAL A 197 -9.45 -12.72 -10.67
C VAL A 197 -8.78 -11.87 -9.59
N VAL A 198 -8.04 -10.84 -9.99
CA VAL A 198 -7.35 -9.92 -9.08
C VAL A 198 -7.99 -8.55 -9.14
N ILE A 199 -8.62 -8.15 -8.05
CA ILE A 199 -9.19 -6.82 -7.85
C ILE A 199 -8.27 -6.02 -6.93
N SER A 200 -7.96 -4.78 -7.26
CA SER A 200 -7.03 -3.97 -6.47
C SER A 200 -7.53 -2.55 -6.25
N ARG A 201 -7.30 -2.04 -5.03
CA ARG A 201 -7.60 -0.66 -4.64
C ARG A 201 -6.43 -0.06 -3.89
N GLY A 202 -5.93 1.06 -4.40
CA GLY A 202 -4.95 1.87 -3.69
C GLY A 202 -5.56 2.56 -2.49
N GLY A 203 -4.71 2.87 -1.52
CA GLY A 203 -5.10 3.63 -0.33
C GLY A 203 -3.89 3.88 0.54
N GLY A 204 -4.01 4.76 1.51
CA GLY A 204 -2.92 5.01 2.44
C GLY A 204 -3.02 6.33 3.18
N GLU A 205 -1.87 6.76 3.70
CA GLU A 205 -1.76 7.92 4.56
C GLU A 205 -2.20 9.19 3.84
N GLY A 206 -3.07 9.95 4.49
CA GLY A 206 -3.29 11.35 4.19
C GLY A 206 -4.47 11.67 3.30
N TYR A 207 -5.30 10.71 2.88
CA TYR A 207 -6.52 11.05 2.17
C TYR A 207 -7.64 10.02 2.32
N ASP A 208 -8.87 10.51 2.21
CA ASP A 208 -10.07 9.69 2.11
C ASP A 208 -10.37 9.38 0.64
N LEU A 209 -10.94 8.23 0.42
CA LEU A 209 -11.29 7.76 -0.93
C LEU A 209 -12.60 8.41 -1.38
N PRO A 210 -12.76 8.71 -2.70
CA PRO A 210 -13.99 9.29 -3.21
C PRO A 210 -15.20 8.41 -2.95
N THR A 211 -16.31 9.05 -2.59
CA THR A 211 -17.62 8.43 -2.39
C THR A 211 -18.50 8.49 -3.65
N ASP A 212 -18.09 9.25 -4.67
CA ASP A 212 -18.72 9.35 -5.97
C ASP A 212 -17.66 9.38 -7.08
N MET A 213 -17.31 8.23 -7.59
CA MET A 213 -16.30 8.07 -8.64
C MET A 213 -16.77 8.61 -9.99
N ASN A 214 -18.08 8.61 -10.28
CA ASN A 214 -18.61 9.20 -11.50
C ASN A 214 -18.28 10.70 -11.55
N SER A 215 -18.43 11.42 -10.44
CA SER A 215 -18.03 12.82 -10.33
C SER A 215 -16.52 13.03 -10.56
N VAL A 216 -15.67 12.08 -10.13
CA VAL A 216 -14.22 12.12 -10.40
C VAL A 216 -13.95 11.99 -11.90
N ILE A 217 -14.57 11.02 -12.56
CA ILE A 217 -14.45 10.75 -14.00
C ILE A 217 -14.81 12.00 -14.81
N HIS A 218 -15.90 12.66 -14.44
CA HIS A 218 -16.38 13.87 -15.10
C HIS A 218 -15.68 15.18 -14.66
N GLY A 219 -14.70 15.09 -13.73
CA GLY A 219 -13.98 16.27 -13.23
C GLY A 219 -14.85 17.26 -12.46
N THR A 220 -15.97 16.78 -11.91
CA THR A 220 -16.90 17.56 -11.09
C THR A 220 -16.78 17.28 -9.59
N TYR A 221 -16.00 16.28 -9.22
CA TYR A 221 -15.74 15.92 -7.84
C TYR A 221 -15.09 17.08 -7.08
N ASN A 222 -15.66 17.42 -5.94
CA ASN A 222 -15.16 18.49 -5.10
C ASN A 222 -15.01 17.98 -3.67
N VAL A 223 -13.80 17.75 -3.26
CA VAL A 223 -13.48 17.32 -1.87
C VAL A 223 -14.11 18.24 -0.82
N ALA A 224 -14.28 19.54 -1.13
CA ALA A 224 -14.88 20.48 -0.20
C ALA A 224 -16.38 20.22 0.05
N ASP A 225 -17.07 19.53 -0.83
CA ASP A 225 -18.49 19.18 -0.66
C ASP A 225 -18.65 17.99 0.31
N GLU A 226 -17.66 17.11 0.37
CA GLU A 226 -17.64 15.97 1.29
C GLU A 226 -17.07 16.31 2.67
N VAL A 227 -16.29 17.37 2.76
CA VAL A 227 -15.54 17.74 3.97
C VAL A 227 -16.06 19.03 4.54
N SER A 228 -16.73 18.96 5.67
CA SER A 228 -17.19 20.16 6.43
C SER A 228 -16.04 20.95 7.09
N VAL A 229 -14.78 20.56 6.88
CA VAL A 229 -13.58 21.15 7.48
C VAL A 229 -12.76 21.85 6.38
N ASN A 230 -12.06 22.92 6.76
CA ASN A 230 -11.26 23.74 5.86
C ASN A 230 -10.44 22.88 4.84
N PRO A 231 -10.74 22.98 3.55
CA PRO A 231 -10.05 22.20 2.51
C PRO A 231 -8.52 22.38 2.48
N ALA A 232 -8.03 23.50 3.03
CA ALA A 232 -6.59 23.76 3.14
C ALA A 232 -5.85 22.78 4.09
N ASN A 233 -6.56 21.99 4.87
CA ASN A 233 -5.99 20.96 5.74
C ASN A 233 -5.89 19.60 5.02
N TYR A 234 -6.43 19.47 3.81
CA TYR A 234 -6.30 18.28 2.99
C TYR A 234 -5.07 18.42 2.10
N ALA A 235 -4.17 17.47 2.24
CA ALA A 235 -2.94 17.45 1.44
C ALA A 235 -3.23 17.17 -0.05
N TYR A 236 -4.43 16.68 -0.39
CA TYR A 236 -4.74 16.13 -1.70
C TYR A 236 -6.11 16.62 -2.18
N THR A 237 -6.07 17.64 -3.01
CA THR A 237 -7.29 18.27 -3.56
C THR A 237 -7.52 17.94 -5.03
N ASN A 238 -6.56 17.28 -5.69
CA ASN A 238 -6.63 17.00 -7.13
C ASN A 238 -6.68 15.48 -7.35
N ILE A 239 -7.88 14.92 -7.34
CA ILE A 239 -8.11 13.53 -7.69
C ILE A 239 -8.53 13.50 -9.16
N SER A 240 -7.97 12.57 -9.93
CA SER A 240 -8.30 12.38 -11.35
C SER A 240 -8.50 10.92 -11.68
N TYR A 241 -9.26 10.69 -12.74
CA TYR A 241 -9.47 9.39 -13.37
C TYR A 241 -9.23 9.53 -14.85
N THR A 242 -8.22 8.85 -15.37
CA THR A 242 -7.80 8.97 -16.79
C THR A 242 -7.95 7.61 -17.47
N ASN A 243 -9.17 7.27 -17.87
CA ASN A 243 -9.45 5.98 -18.49
C ASN A 243 -9.19 5.91 -20.00
N ASN A 244 -8.65 6.98 -20.62
CA ASN A 244 -8.42 7.12 -22.07
C ASN A 244 -9.63 6.76 -22.94
N GLY A 245 -10.79 6.69 -22.34
CA GLY A 245 -12.01 6.25 -22.97
C GLY A 245 -13.13 7.24 -22.75
N ASP A 246 -14.16 7.04 -23.51
CA ASP A 246 -15.38 7.82 -23.47
C ASP A 246 -16.48 7.02 -22.76
N TYR A 247 -16.12 6.33 -21.64
CA TYR A 247 -17.09 5.52 -20.90
C TYR A 247 -17.05 5.86 -19.41
N ASP A 248 -18.20 5.76 -18.78
CA ASP A 248 -18.34 5.89 -17.33
C ASP A 248 -18.00 4.54 -16.69
N ASP A 249 -16.87 4.50 -15.99
CA ASP A 249 -16.39 3.29 -15.34
C ASP A 249 -17.00 3.07 -13.94
N PHE A 250 -17.75 4.04 -13.47
CA PHE A 250 -18.56 3.99 -12.25
C PHE A 250 -19.89 4.72 -12.48
N ASP A 251 -20.96 4.20 -11.94
CA ASP A 251 -22.25 4.85 -11.92
C ASP A 251 -22.28 6.00 -10.90
N ALA A 252 -23.28 6.88 -11.01
CA ALA A 252 -23.41 8.03 -10.12
C ALA A 252 -23.67 7.57 -8.67
N GLY A 253 -22.86 8.02 -7.74
CA GLY A 253 -22.92 7.68 -6.32
C GLY A 253 -22.13 6.45 -5.92
N GLU A 254 -21.45 5.79 -6.87
CA GLU A 254 -20.57 4.67 -6.56
C GLU A 254 -19.22 5.14 -6.03
N SER A 255 -18.78 4.50 -4.97
CA SER A 255 -17.51 4.81 -4.31
C SER A 255 -16.32 4.08 -4.95
N TYR A 256 -15.12 4.56 -4.68
CA TYR A 256 -13.88 3.86 -5.10
C TYR A 256 -13.75 2.44 -4.52
N LEU A 257 -14.49 2.10 -3.47
CA LEU A 257 -14.44 0.81 -2.79
C LEU A 257 -15.46 -0.21 -3.32
N GLU A 258 -16.25 0.18 -4.31
CA GLU A 258 -17.11 -0.70 -5.09
C GLU A 258 -16.36 -1.24 -6.32
N LEU A 259 -16.93 -2.21 -7.03
CA LEU A 259 -16.40 -2.61 -8.33
C LEU A 259 -16.65 -1.51 -9.36
N SER A 260 -15.73 -1.38 -10.31
CA SER A 260 -16.00 -0.57 -11.49
C SER A 260 -16.82 -1.36 -12.52
N ASN A 261 -17.50 -0.65 -13.41
CA ASN A 261 -18.30 -1.26 -14.50
C ASN A 261 -17.46 -2.20 -15.38
N THR A 262 -16.19 -1.89 -15.60
CA THR A 262 -15.27 -2.76 -16.35
C THR A 262 -14.86 -3.99 -15.56
N GLU A 263 -14.67 -3.87 -14.24
CA GLU A 263 -14.38 -5.02 -13.38
C GLU A 263 -15.61 -5.94 -13.23
N GLU A 264 -16.82 -5.39 -13.15
CA GLU A 264 -18.06 -6.18 -13.15
C GLU A 264 -18.23 -6.94 -14.47
N ALA A 265 -18.04 -6.28 -15.60
CA ALA A 265 -18.14 -6.91 -16.90
C ALA A 265 -17.10 -8.04 -17.10
N MET A 266 -15.88 -7.85 -16.60
CA MET A 266 -14.85 -8.90 -16.57
C MET A 266 -15.28 -10.08 -15.68
N LEU A 267 -15.77 -9.82 -14.46
CA LEU A 267 -16.25 -10.84 -13.52
C LEU A 267 -17.43 -11.63 -14.10
N ASP A 268 -18.40 -10.95 -14.69
CA ASP A 268 -19.54 -11.59 -15.36
C ASP A 268 -19.07 -12.57 -16.44
N LYS A 269 -18.13 -12.13 -17.28
CA LYS A 269 -17.59 -12.98 -18.34
C LYS A 269 -16.82 -14.15 -17.79
N VAL A 270 -15.88 -13.93 -16.85
CA VAL A 270 -15.08 -14.99 -16.24
C VAL A 270 -15.96 -15.99 -15.48
N CYS A 271 -16.89 -15.49 -14.67
CA CYS A 271 -17.76 -16.36 -13.86
C CYS A 271 -18.80 -17.13 -14.69
N SER A 272 -19.12 -16.67 -15.91
CA SER A 272 -19.97 -17.43 -16.84
C SER A 272 -19.23 -18.59 -17.52
N GLU A 273 -17.93 -18.46 -17.76
CA GLU A 273 -17.12 -19.44 -18.49
C GLU A 273 -16.39 -20.42 -17.56
N PHE A 274 -16.02 -19.98 -16.35
CA PHE A 274 -15.24 -20.78 -15.40
C PHE A 274 -16.08 -21.18 -14.18
N SER A 275 -16.01 -22.45 -13.81
CA SER A 275 -16.66 -22.98 -12.60
C SER A 275 -15.73 -23.00 -11.36
N LYS A 276 -14.45 -22.74 -11.54
CA LYS A 276 -13.41 -22.72 -10.48
C LYS A 276 -12.75 -21.35 -10.48
N VAL A 277 -13.35 -20.41 -9.78
CA VAL A 277 -12.86 -19.03 -9.70
C VAL A 277 -12.30 -18.75 -8.31
N ILE A 278 -11.08 -18.23 -8.27
CA ILE A 278 -10.42 -17.71 -7.07
C ILE A 278 -10.37 -16.19 -7.21
N VAL A 279 -10.85 -15.45 -6.22
CA VAL A 279 -10.74 -14.00 -6.20
C VAL A 279 -9.66 -13.58 -5.21
N VAL A 280 -8.77 -12.69 -5.64
CA VAL A 280 -7.77 -12.05 -4.79
C VAL A 280 -8.08 -10.57 -4.70
N ILE A 281 -8.37 -10.11 -3.49
CA ILE A 281 -8.59 -8.70 -3.18
C ILE A 281 -7.28 -8.10 -2.69
N ASN A 282 -6.61 -7.37 -3.54
CA ASN A 282 -5.36 -6.68 -3.26
C ASN A 282 -5.65 -5.20 -2.94
N ALA A 283 -6.28 -4.96 -1.81
CA ALA A 283 -6.70 -3.62 -1.39
C ALA A 283 -6.21 -3.27 0.01
N ASN A 284 -5.81 -2.03 0.21
CA ASN A 284 -5.39 -1.52 1.52
C ASN A 284 -6.58 -1.06 2.39
N ASN A 285 -7.75 -0.93 1.78
CA ASN A 285 -8.99 -0.56 2.47
C ASN A 285 -10.03 -1.68 2.31
N PRO A 286 -10.99 -1.80 3.25
CA PRO A 286 -12.07 -2.76 3.12
C PRO A 286 -13.03 -2.33 2.00
N MET A 287 -13.00 -3.06 0.90
CA MET A 287 -13.96 -2.93 -0.21
C MET A 287 -15.31 -3.53 0.16
N GLU A 288 -16.37 -3.13 -0.53
CA GLU A 288 -17.62 -3.85 -0.54
C GLU A 288 -17.45 -5.21 -1.24
N LEU A 289 -17.92 -6.28 -0.62
CA LEU A 289 -17.70 -7.66 -1.10
C LEU A 289 -19.02 -8.45 -1.23
N ASP A 290 -20.17 -7.81 -1.19
CA ASP A 290 -21.48 -8.47 -1.30
C ASP A 290 -21.69 -9.10 -2.69
N TRP A 291 -21.07 -8.54 -3.74
CA TRP A 291 -21.08 -9.10 -5.09
C TRP A 291 -20.47 -10.52 -5.17
N VAL A 292 -19.60 -10.92 -4.24
CA VAL A 292 -19.03 -12.28 -4.19
C VAL A 292 -20.09 -13.37 -4.11
N ASP A 293 -21.21 -13.08 -3.47
CA ASP A 293 -22.30 -14.03 -3.29
C ASP A 293 -23.22 -14.12 -4.52
N ASN A 294 -23.05 -13.23 -5.51
CA ASN A 294 -23.79 -13.26 -6.77
C ASN A 294 -23.25 -14.31 -7.77
N TYR A 295 -22.04 -14.85 -7.51
CA TYR A 295 -21.37 -15.79 -8.41
C TYR A 295 -21.10 -17.13 -7.72
N ASP A 296 -21.84 -18.16 -8.09
CA ASP A 296 -21.67 -19.52 -7.57
C ASP A 296 -20.30 -20.12 -7.92
N SER A 297 -19.68 -19.66 -9.02
CA SER A 297 -18.37 -20.10 -9.50
C SER A 297 -17.20 -19.61 -8.65
N ILE A 298 -17.40 -18.56 -7.82
CA ILE A 298 -16.37 -18.07 -6.90
C ILE A 298 -16.25 -19.04 -5.72
N GLY A 299 -15.29 -19.96 -5.83
CA GLY A 299 -15.02 -20.99 -4.82
C GLY A 299 -14.13 -20.55 -3.68
N ALA A 300 -13.29 -19.52 -3.87
CA ALA A 300 -12.42 -18.98 -2.84
C ALA A 300 -12.19 -17.48 -3.00
N VAL A 301 -12.04 -16.77 -1.87
CA VAL A 301 -11.68 -15.35 -1.82
C VAL A 301 -10.57 -15.14 -0.81
N ILE A 302 -9.47 -14.52 -1.25
CA ILE A 302 -8.29 -14.22 -0.45
C ILE A 302 -8.10 -12.71 -0.38
N LEU A 303 -8.00 -12.15 0.82
CA LEU A 303 -7.57 -10.77 1.02
C LEU A 303 -6.04 -10.75 1.12
N ALA A 304 -5.41 -10.03 0.20
CA ALA A 304 -3.96 -9.86 0.13
C ALA A 304 -3.63 -8.35 0.07
N PRO A 305 -3.72 -7.63 1.20
CA PRO A 305 -3.41 -6.20 1.25
C PRO A 305 -1.97 -5.93 0.87
N GLY A 306 -1.49 -4.70 0.97
CA GLY A 306 -0.12 -4.33 0.65
C GLY A 306 0.91 -5.27 1.31
N THR A 307 1.54 -6.11 0.49
CA THR A 307 2.37 -7.24 0.94
C THR A 307 3.85 -6.91 1.13
N GLY A 308 4.24 -5.65 0.89
CA GLY A 308 5.66 -5.29 0.86
C GLY A 308 6.44 -6.01 -0.24
N GLN A 309 7.75 -6.13 -0.09
CA GLN A 309 8.62 -6.65 -1.16
C GLN A 309 8.41 -8.14 -1.43
N THR A 310 8.27 -8.98 -0.42
CA THR A 310 8.29 -10.45 -0.59
C THR A 310 7.05 -11.15 -0.04
N GLY A 311 6.15 -10.46 0.64
CA GLY A 311 4.97 -11.09 1.25
C GLY A 311 4.01 -11.70 0.23
N MET A 312 3.99 -11.20 -1.02
CA MET A 312 3.16 -11.79 -2.08
C MET A 312 3.58 -13.23 -2.43
N ALA A 313 4.81 -13.65 -2.09
CA ALA A 313 5.25 -15.04 -2.26
C ALA A 313 4.34 -16.05 -1.55
N ALA A 314 3.68 -15.65 -0.46
CA ALA A 314 2.76 -16.50 0.28
C ALA A 314 1.49 -16.89 -0.52
N LEU A 315 1.08 -16.09 -1.51
CA LEU A 315 -0.17 -16.33 -2.24
C LEU A 315 -0.17 -17.70 -2.94
N GLY A 316 0.88 -18.00 -3.70
CA GLY A 316 1.00 -19.30 -4.38
C GLY A 316 1.06 -20.48 -3.41
N GLU A 317 1.70 -20.31 -2.26
CA GLU A 317 1.81 -21.33 -1.20
C GLU A 317 0.46 -21.57 -0.49
N ILE A 318 -0.36 -20.54 -0.34
CA ILE A 318 -1.73 -20.68 0.16
C ILE A 318 -2.59 -21.45 -0.85
N ILE A 319 -2.46 -21.15 -2.14
CA ILE A 319 -3.23 -21.79 -3.21
C ILE A 319 -2.90 -23.25 -3.34
N ASN A 320 -1.62 -23.66 -3.26
CA ASN A 320 -1.21 -25.05 -3.33
C ASN A 320 -1.30 -25.81 -2.00
N GLY A 321 -1.64 -25.12 -0.89
CA GLY A 321 -1.83 -25.70 0.43
C GLY A 321 -0.55 -26.00 1.21
N SER A 322 0.63 -25.55 0.74
CA SER A 322 1.87 -25.64 1.54
C SER A 322 1.85 -24.70 2.76
N VAL A 323 1.05 -23.65 2.67
CA VAL A 323 0.75 -22.73 3.77
C VAL A 323 -0.77 -22.67 4.00
N ASN A 324 -1.17 -22.72 5.27
CA ASN A 324 -2.56 -22.50 5.69
C ASN A 324 -2.66 -21.11 6.35
N PRO A 325 -3.30 -20.13 5.70
CA PRO A 325 -3.34 -18.77 6.22
C PRO A 325 -4.11 -18.70 7.54
N SER A 326 -3.60 -17.92 8.49
CA SER A 326 -4.22 -17.72 9.80
C SER A 326 -4.77 -16.31 10.01
N GLY A 327 -4.61 -15.44 9.03
CA GLY A 327 -5.05 -14.05 9.05
C GLY A 327 -6.54 -13.90 9.31
N LYS A 328 -6.91 -12.80 9.96
CA LYS A 328 -8.29 -12.41 10.24
C LYS A 328 -8.47 -10.95 9.88
N THR A 329 -9.65 -10.61 9.40
CA THR A 329 -10.00 -9.21 9.16
C THR A 329 -9.98 -8.43 10.46
N VAL A 330 -9.41 -7.24 10.43
CA VAL A 330 -9.40 -6.28 11.56
C VAL A 330 -10.61 -5.34 11.51
N ASP A 331 -11.25 -5.27 10.34
CA ASP A 331 -12.43 -4.45 10.07
C ASP A 331 -13.63 -5.31 9.71
N THR A 332 -14.82 -4.73 9.83
CA THR A 332 -16.05 -5.28 9.28
C THR A 332 -16.19 -4.83 7.83
N TYR A 333 -16.21 -5.78 6.91
CA TYR A 333 -16.54 -5.52 5.50
C TYR A 333 -18.04 -5.32 5.39
N VAL A 334 -18.45 -4.13 4.97
CA VAL A 334 -19.85 -3.77 4.82
C VAL A 334 -20.36 -4.17 3.44
N LYS A 335 -21.66 -4.35 3.31
CA LYS A 335 -22.32 -4.63 2.04
C LYS A 335 -22.69 -3.37 1.27
N ASP A 336 -22.80 -2.27 1.98
CA ASP A 336 -23.23 -0.97 1.45
C ASP A 336 -22.68 0.10 2.39
N LEU A 337 -21.71 0.85 1.90
CA LEU A 337 -21.05 1.92 2.64
C LEU A 337 -22.02 3.02 3.06
N THR A 338 -23.04 3.28 2.26
CA THR A 338 -24.05 4.32 2.54
C THR A 338 -24.85 4.04 3.79
N GLN A 339 -24.93 2.77 4.24
CA GLN A 339 -25.61 2.35 5.45
C GLN A 339 -24.76 2.49 6.71
N THR A 340 -23.51 2.90 6.57
CA THR A 340 -22.62 3.04 7.72
C THR A 340 -22.83 4.38 8.43
N PRO A 341 -22.68 4.43 9.76
CA PRO A 341 -22.92 5.68 10.50
C PRO A 341 -21.88 6.77 10.21
N TYR A 342 -20.75 6.43 9.61
CA TYR A 342 -19.70 7.37 9.27
C TYR A 342 -19.77 7.89 7.83
N TYR A 343 -20.57 7.31 6.95
CA TYR A 343 -20.58 7.65 5.52
C TYR A 343 -20.80 9.16 5.27
N ASN A 344 -21.80 9.75 5.93
CA ASN A 344 -22.08 11.18 5.78
C ASN A 344 -21.07 12.10 6.49
N ASN A 345 -20.06 11.54 7.14
CA ASN A 345 -19.03 12.25 7.88
C ASN A 345 -17.63 11.90 7.41
N ILE A 346 -17.50 11.23 6.26
CA ILE A 346 -16.20 10.89 5.67
C ILE A 346 -15.39 12.17 5.48
N GLY A 347 -14.15 12.15 5.96
CA GLY A 347 -13.24 13.29 5.87
C GLY A 347 -13.48 14.43 6.87
N ALA A 348 -14.61 14.50 7.51
CA ALA A 348 -14.93 15.58 8.45
C ALA A 348 -14.47 15.31 9.88
N PHE A 349 -14.36 14.06 10.29
CA PHE A 349 -14.11 13.61 11.68
C PHE A 349 -15.05 14.26 12.73
N ALA A 350 -16.18 14.77 12.28
CA ALA A 350 -17.20 15.42 13.09
C ALA A 350 -18.47 14.60 13.02
N TYR A 351 -18.74 13.83 14.03
CA TYR A 351 -19.95 13.01 14.14
C TYR A 351 -21.03 13.81 14.90
N ASN A 352 -22.18 13.99 14.29
CA ASN A 352 -23.34 14.65 14.90
C ASN A 352 -24.22 13.64 15.63
#